data_b91fa6901c9040a05824fb92c6bf32bd
#
_entry.id   b91fa6901c9040a05824fb92c6bf32bd
#
_cell.length_a   1.000
_cell.length_b   1.000
_cell.length_c   1.000
_cell.angle_alpha   90.00
_cell.angle_beta   90.00
_cell.angle_gamma   90.00
#
_symmetry.space_group_name_H-M   'P 1'
#
loop_
_entity.id
_entity.type
_entity.pdbx_description
1 polymer ?
#
loop_
_entity_poly.entity_id
_entity_poly.type
_entity_poly.pdbx_seq_one_letter_code
_entity_poly.pdbx_strand_id
1 'polypeptide(L)'
;GTEQITIDSLEELTPEKLTKLELLHNPERVLMEWNGMWNQEELKLPKDWVIYQQVTIIDGSTFELYMKNMKPLLGAMVRNSELIICNRCDEVEDLEGYRRTLLAMNNKAEIVFEDEQGEITEISEADLPYDVSADVIQIGPEAYGIWYIDCMDKQERYKGKVVEFTGMVLKSKNFPKNYFVPGRMAMTCCEADMTFLGYVCKAREAKNLETRQWVKVRAKIEYEEWQDYGGVGPVLYAQS
;
A
#
# COMPACT_ATOMS: atom_id res chain seq x y z
N GLY A 1 13.69 -6.44 -33.90
CA GLY A 1 13.49 -7.66 -33.13
C GLY A 1 13.88 -7.43 -31.69
N THR A 2 13.48 -8.30 -30.77
CA THR A 2 13.89 -8.24 -29.35
C THR A 2 15.20 -9.02 -29.22
N GLU A 3 16.17 -8.46 -28.51
CA GLU A 3 17.41 -9.11 -28.16
C GLU A 3 17.45 -9.35 -26.65
N GLN A 4 17.84 -10.54 -26.25
CA GLN A 4 17.92 -10.93 -24.82
C GLN A 4 19.38 -11.01 -24.41
N ILE A 5 19.71 -10.34 -23.31
CA ILE A 5 21.05 -10.27 -22.75
C ILE A 5 20.97 -10.72 -21.28
N THR A 6 21.78 -11.70 -20.91
CA THR A 6 21.87 -12.17 -19.52
C THR A 6 23.00 -11.48 -18.79
N ILE A 7 22.75 -11.06 -17.56
CA ILE A 7 23.73 -10.50 -16.62
C ILE A 7 23.72 -11.41 -15.40
N ASP A 8 24.85 -12.07 -15.13
CA ASP A 8 24.92 -13.16 -14.16
C ASP A 8 25.10 -12.70 -12.71
N SER A 9 25.55 -11.46 -12.50
CA SER A 9 25.72 -10.91 -11.15
C SER A 9 25.41 -9.42 -11.07
N LEU A 10 25.08 -8.96 -9.87
CA LEU A 10 24.76 -7.55 -9.60
C LEU A 10 26.00 -6.65 -9.83
N GLU A 11 27.20 -7.17 -9.54
CA GLU A 11 28.46 -6.45 -9.73
C GLU A 11 28.74 -6.13 -11.22
N GLU A 12 28.20 -6.95 -12.12
CA GLU A 12 28.31 -6.71 -13.56
C GLU A 12 27.31 -5.67 -14.06
N LEU A 13 26.22 -5.41 -13.32
CA LEU A 13 25.17 -4.48 -13.69
C LEU A 13 25.60 -3.04 -13.37
N THR A 14 26.53 -2.51 -14.16
CA THR A 14 27.05 -1.14 -13.99
C THR A 14 26.49 -0.17 -15.03
N PRO A 15 26.38 1.15 -14.71
CA PRO A 15 25.96 2.16 -15.66
C PRO A 15 26.76 2.13 -16.95
N GLU A 16 28.06 1.86 -16.87
CA GLU A 16 28.96 1.78 -18.04
C GLU A 16 28.61 0.59 -18.95
N LYS A 17 28.28 -0.57 -18.36
CA LYS A 17 27.86 -1.76 -19.12
C LYS A 17 26.52 -1.49 -19.80
N LEU A 18 25.54 -0.91 -19.06
CA LEU A 18 24.23 -0.56 -19.61
C LEU A 18 24.35 0.45 -20.76
N THR A 19 25.17 1.50 -20.59
CA THR A 19 25.43 2.47 -21.67
C THR A 19 26.05 1.84 -22.91
N LYS A 20 26.98 0.89 -22.73
CA LYS A 20 27.58 0.16 -23.88
C LYS A 20 26.54 -0.68 -24.60
N LEU A 21 25.65 -1.36 -23.89
CA LEU A 21 24.56 -2.14 -24.48
C LEU A 21 23.57 -1.24 -25.22
N GLU A 22 23.21 -0.09 -24.66
CA GLU A 22 22.38 0.90 -25.32
C GLU A 22 23.00 1.37 -26.65
N LEU A 23 24.27 1.76 -26.64
CA LEU A 23 24.97 2.20 -27.85
C LEU A 23 25.10 1.09 -28.92
N LEU A 24 25.23 -0.17 -28.48
CA LEU A 24 25.36 -1.30 -29.39
C LEU A 24 24.04 -1.67 -30.08
N HIS A 25 22.95 -1.67 -29.32
CA HIS A 25 21.65 -2.19 -29.77
C HIS A 25 20.63 -1.10 -30.11
N ASN A 26 20.88 0.16 -29.68
CA ASN A 26 20.00 1.32 -29.89
C ASN A 26 18.51 1.01 -29.64
N PRO A 27 18.13 0.50 -28.46
CA PRO A 27 16.77 0.08 -28.16
C PRO A 27 15.85 1.28 -27.93
N GLU A 28 14.59 1.18 -28.38
CA GLU A 28 13.55 2.15 -28.01
C GLU A 28 13.08 1.98 -26.56
N ARG A 29 13.18 0.74 -26.04
CA ARG A 29 12.78 0.36 -24.67
C ARG A 29 13.66 -0.77 -24.16
N VAL A 30 14.02 -0.69 -22.90
CA VAL A 30 14.68 -1.77 -22.17
C VAL A 30 13.69 -2.38 -21.16
N LEU A 31 13.53 -3.69 -21.23
CA LEU A 31 12.83 -4.47 -20.21
C LEU A 31 13.87 -5.21 -19.39
N MET A 32 13.90 -4.97 -18.09
CA MET A 32 14.84 -5.60 -17.18
C MET A 32 14.10 -6.56 -16.26
N GLU A 33 14.36 -7.87 -16.41
CA GLU A 33 13.94 -8.85 -15.41
C GLU A 33 14.93 -8.82 -14.24
N TRP A 34 14.41 -8.43 -13.07
CA TRP A 34 15.21 -8.29 -11.87
C TRP A 34 15.21 -9.58 -11.05
N ASN A 35 16.37 -10.03 -10.63
CA ASN A 35 16.45 -11.15 -9.67
C ASN A 35 15.91 -10.70 -8.31
N GLY A 36 14.78 -11.27 -7.86
CA GLY A 36 14.12 -10.91 -6.62
C GLY A 36 14.95 -11.07 -5.33
N MET A 37 16.11 -11.75 -5.41
CA MET A 37 17.05 -11.88 -4.29
C MET A 37 18.09 -10.76 -4.25
N TRP A 38 18.16 -9.92 -5.29
CA TRP A 38 19.08 -8.79 -5.33
C TRP A 38 18.44 -7.57 -4.69
N ASN A 39 19.23 -6.80 -3.92
CA ASN A 39 18.75 -5.56 -3.34
C ASN A 39 18.54 -4.50 -4.43
N GLN A 40 17.29 -4.07 -4.63
CA GLN A 40 16.95 -3.06 -5.65
C GLN A 40 17.62 -1.70 -5.40
N GLU A 41 17.95 -1.35 -4.16
CA GLU A 41 18.63 -0.10 -3.83
C GLU A 41 20.05 -0.02 -4.39
N GLU A 42 20.61 -1.16 -4.78
CA GLU A 42 21.94 -1.25 -5.41
C GLU A 42 21.90 -1.01 -6.91
N LEU A 43 20.71 -0.98 -7.53
CA LEU A 43 20.57 -0.68 -8.95
C LEU A 43 21.03 0.74 -9.27
N LYS A 44 22.04 0.84 -10.12
CA LYS A 44 22.56 2.12 -10.64
C LYS A 44 22.30 2.19 -12.13
N LEU A 45 21.46 3.10 -12.53
CA LEU A 45 21.14 3.34 -13.95
C LEU A 45 22.07 4.38 -14.58
N PRO A 46 22.29 4.35 -15.91
CA PRO A 46 22.85 5.47 -16.65
C PRO A 46 22.10 6.77 -16.36
N LYS A 47 22.81 7.91 -16.44
CA LYS A 47 22.28 9.21 -16.01
C LYS A 47 20.96 9.62 -16.70
N ASP A 48 20.79 9.23 -17.96
CA ASP A 48 19.64 9.62 -18.79
C ASP A 48 18.54 8.54 -18.82
N TRP A 49 18.71 7.44 -18.08
CA TRP A 49 17.69 6.40 -17.95
C TRP A 49 16.74 6.71 -16.80
N VAL A 50 15.47 6.39 -17.02
CA VAL A 50 14.41 6.45 -16.00
C VAL A 50 13.66 5.13 -15.95
N ILE A 51 13.26 4.71 -14.78
CA ILE A 51 12.31 3.61 -14.65
C ILE A 51 10.94 4.18 -15.02
N TYR A 52 10.40 3.70 -16.12
CA TYR A 52 9.08 4.11 -16.60
C TYR A 52 7.96 3.38 -15.84
N GLN A 53 8.17 2.12 -15.54
CA GLN A 53 7.23 1.28 -14.79
C GLN A 53 7.99 0.17 -14.07
N GLN A 54 7.63 -0.07 -12.82
CA GLN A 54 8.06 -1.24 -12.06
C GLN A 54 6.87 -2.19 -11.88
N VAL A 55 7.04 -3.43 -12.33
CA VAL A 55 6.06 -4.51 -12.15
C VAL A 55 6.67 -5.55 -11.23
N THR A 56 5.97 -5.92 -10.16
CA THR A 56 6.38 -7.02 -9.29
C THR A 56 5.46 -8.22 -9.51
N ILE A 57 6.06 -9.37 -9.78
CA ILE A 57 5.34 -10.65 -9.93
C ILE A 57 5.55 -11.47 -8.67
N ILE A 58 4.45 -11.92 -8.06
CA ILE A 58 4.43 -12.69 -6.83
C ILE A 58 3.76 -14.03 -7.11
N ASP A 59 4.39 -15.12 -6.71
CA ASP A 59 3.78 -16.45 -6.70
C ASP A 59 2.80 -16.54 -5.53
N GLY A 60 1.50 -16.50 -5.81
CA GLY A 60 0.42 -16.53 -4.82
C GLY A 60 0.45 -17.79 -3.95
N SER A 61 0.85 -18.93 -4.52
CA SER A 61 0.93 -20.20 -3.79
C SER A 61 1.98 -20.20 -2.67
N THR A 62 2.97 -19.31 -2.76
CA THR A 62 4.07 -19.19 -1.77
C THR A 62 4.06 -17.88 -1.00
N PHE A 63 3.09 -17.00 -1.24
CA PHE A 63 3.03 -15.66 -0.65
C PHE A 63 3.09 -15.67 0.88
N GLU A 64 2.30 -16.53 1.55
CA GLU A 64 2.29 -16.64 3.01
C GLU A 64 3.66 -17.06 3.57
N LEU A 65 4.36 -17.96 2.86
CA LEU A 65 5.69 -18.39 3.25
C LEU A 65 6.69 -17.23 3.19
N TYR A 66 6.63 -16.42 2.13
CA TYR A 66 7.45 -15.21 2.00
C TYR A 66 7.09 -14.18 3.06
N MET A 67 5.81 -13.96 3.34
CA MET A 67 5.34 -13.06 4.39
C MET A 67 5.86 -13.47 5.76
N LYS A 68 5.91 -14.75 6.04
CA LYS A 68 6.39 -15.28 7.33
C LYS A 68 7.90 -15.16 7.51
N ASN A 69 8.68 -15.43 6.44
CA ASN A 69 10.11 -15.63 6.55
C ASN A 69 10.93 -14.50 5.91
N MET A 70 10.40 -13.80 4.91
CA MET A 70 11.12 -12.84 4.08
C MET A 70 10.33 -11.54 3.87
N LYS A 71 9.51 -11.16 4.84
CA LYS A 71 8.64 -9.97 4.76
C LYS A 71 9.38 -8.68 4.39
N PRO A 72 10.57 -8.36 4.94
CA PRO A 72 11.30 -7.16 4.54
C PRO A 72 11.72 -7.16 3.07
N LEU A 73 12.13 -8.32 2.53
CA LEU A 73 12.50 -8.47 1.12
C LEU A 73 11.28 -8.24 0.23
N LEU A 74 10.17 -8.91 0.52
CA LEU A 74 8.91 -8.72 -0.21
C LEU A 74 8.43 -7.26 -0.15
N GLY A 75 8.50 -6.62 1.02
CA GLY A 75 8.16 -5.22 1.19
C GLY A 75 9.03 -4.29 0.34
N ALA A 76 10.34 -4.56 0.24
CA ALA A 76 11.24 -3.80 -0.62
C ALA A 76 10.89 -3.95 -2.11
N MET A 77 10.52 -5.17 -2.55
CA MET A 77 10.13 -5.46 -3.93
C MET A 77 8.85 -4.71 -4.34
N VAL A 78 7.83 -4.68 -3.48
CA VAL A 78 6.52 -4.11 -3.83
C VAL A 78 6.41 -2.60 -3.59
N ARG A 79 7.29 -2.00 -2.79
CA ARG A 79 7.18 -0.61 -2.31
C ARG A 79 7.04 0.43 -3.42
N ASN A 80 7.76 0.26 -4.52
CA ASN A 80 7.81 1.21 -5.63
C ASN A 80 7.12 0.67 -6.90
N SER A 81 6.39 -0.44 -6.80
CA SER A 81 5.69 -1.02 -7.95
C SER A 81 4.43 -0.23 -8.27
N GLU A 82 4.21 0.09 -9.54
CA GLU A 82 2.94 0.59 -10.04
C GLU A 82 1.94 -0.54 -10.26
N LEU A 83 2.44 -1.75 -10.55
CA LEU A 83 1.62 -2.95 -10.77
C LEU A 83 2.21 -4.14 -10.00
N ILE A 84 1.36 -4.84 -9.30
CA ILE A 84 1.70 -6.10 -8.61
C ILE A 84 0.80 -7.20 -9.20
N ILE A 85 1.41 -8.22 -9.76
CA ILE A 85 0.70 -9.38 -10.30
C ILE A 85 0.96 -10.56 -9.37
N CYS A 86 -0.10 -11.05 -8.73
CA CYS A 86 -0.05 -12.29 -7.97
C CYS A 86 -0.58 -13.42 -8.88
N ASN A 87 0.30 -14.24 -9.41
CA ASN A 87 -0.06 -15.37 -10.23
C ASN A 87 -0.16 -16.67 -9.40
N ARG A 88 -0.61 -17.76 -10.03
CA ARG A 88 -0.78 -19.09 -9.38
C ARG A 88 -1.67 -19.03 -8.14
N CYS A 89 -2.78 -18.31 -8.27
CA CYS A 89 -3.73 -18.13 -7.18
C CYS A 89 -4.86 -19.18 -7.16
N ASP A 90 -4.71 -20.29 -7.89
CA ASP A 90 -5.74 -21.33 -8.07
C ASP A 90 -6.28 -21.92 -6.76
N GLU A 91 -5.42 -22.07 -5.76
CA GLU A 91 -5.77 -22.65 -4.46
C GLU A 91 -5.76 -21.60 -3.32
N VAL A 92 -5.68 -20.31 -3.65
CA VAL A 92 -5.65 -19.25 -2.63
C VAL A 92 -7.06 -18.89 -2.20
N GLU A 93 -7.40 -19.18 -0.94
CA GLU A 93 -8.74 -18.94 -0.39
C GLU A 93 -8.96 -17.46 -0.02
N ASP A 94 -7.94 -16.75 0.49
CA ASP A 94 -8.04 -15.36 1.01
C ASP A 94 -7.29 -14.35 0.12
N LEU A 95 -7.71 -14.20 -1.13
CA LEU A 95 -7.16 -13.21 -2.06
C LEU A 95 -7.33 -11.77 -1.54
N GLU A 96 -8.43 -11.50 -0.85
CA GLU A 96 -8.68 -10.17 -0.28
C GLU A 96 -7.73 -9.86 0.89
N GLY A 97 -7.34 -10.87 1.68
CA GLY A 97 -6.28 -10.76 2.69
C GLY A 97 -4.92 -10.47 2.08
N TYR A 98 -4.61 -11.12 0.95
CA TYR A 98 -3.40 -10.84 0.17
C TYR A 98 -3.42 -9.39 -0.35
N ARG A 99 -4.54 -8.97 -0.94
CA ARG A 99 -4.74 -7.60 -1.42
C ARG A 99 -4.50 -6.58 -0.31
N ARG A 100 -5.14 -6.73 0.85
CA ARG A 100 -4.95 -5.84 2.00
C ARG A 100 -3.50 -5.79 2.47
N THR A 101 -2.84 -6.94 2.50
CA THR A 101 -1.44 -7.03 2.90
C THR A 101 -0.51 -6.26 1.95
N LEU A 102 -0.74 -6.39 0.64
CA LEU A 102 0.03 -5.68 -0.38
C LEU A 102 -0.27 -4.18 -0.37
N LEU A 103 -1.54 -3.77 -0.21
CA LEU A 103 -1.93 -2.37 -0.05
C LEU A 103 -1.35 -1.73 1.21
N ALA A 104 -1.15 -2.50 2.29
CA ALA A 104 -0.45 -2.02 3.48
C ALA A 104 1.01 -1.67 3.21
N MET A 105 1.66 -2.35 2.26
CA MET A 105 3.05 -2.10 1.87
C MET A 105 3.17 -1.02 0.79
N ASN A 106 2.20 -0.97 -0.14
CA ASN A 106 2.14 0.00 -1.23
C ASN A 106 0.69 0.27 -1.63
N ASN A 107 0.12 1.33 -1.08
CA ASN A 107 -1.28 1.71 -1.30
C ASN A 107 -1.56 2.40 -2.66
N LYS A 108 -0.54 2.53 -3.50
CA LYS A 108 -0.66 3.14 -4.83
C LYS A 108 -0.57 2.13 -5.96
N ALA A 109 -0.16 0.90 -5.66
CA ALA A 109 -0.03 -0.13 -6.66
C ALA A 109 -1.40 -0.63 -7.12
N GLU A 110 -1.53 -0.87 -8.42
CA GLU A 110 -2.58 -1.73 -8.95
C GLU A 110 -2.23 -3.18 -8.63
N ILE A 111 -3.21 -3.96 -8.16
CA ILE A 111 -3.00 -5.36 -7.77
C ILE A 111 -3.91 -6.24 -8.59
N VAL A 112 -3.32 -7.17 -9.32
CA VAL A 112 -3.97 -8.15 -10.18
C VAL A 112 -3.69 -9.55 -9.64
N PHE A 113 -4.71 -10.38 -9.58
CA PHE A 113 -4.60 -11.80 -9.25
C PHE A 113 -4.87 -12.64 -10.48
N GLU A 114 -4.07 -13.69 -10.68
CA GLU A 114 -4.18 -14.59 -11.82
C GLU A 114 -4.15 -16.05 -11.37
N ASP A 115 -5.01 -16.87 -11.99
CA ASP A 115 -5.01 -18.33 -11.93
C ASP A 115 -4.61 -18.93 -13.29
N GLU A 116 -4.78 -20.25 -13.47
CA GLU A 116 -4.52 -20.93 -14.75
C GLU A 116 -5.45 -20.46 -15.89
N GLN A 117 -6.57 -19.80 -15.57
CA GLN A 117 -7.56 -19.34 -16.54
C GLN A 117 -7.37 -17.88 -16.93
N GLY A 118 -6.54 -17.15 -16.19
CA GLY A 118 -6.22 -15.74 -16.39
C GLY A 118 -6.51 -14.85 -15.18
N GLU A 119 -6.89 -13.61 -15.42
CA GLU A 119 -7.17 -12.64 -14.36
C GLU A 119 -8.42 -13.01 -13.56
N ILE A 120 -8.29 -13.04 -12.22
CA ILE A 120 -9.40 -13.23 -11.29
C ILE A 120 -10.03 -11.87 -11.02
N THR A 121 -11.20 -11.63 -11.63
CA THR A 121 -11.92 -10.33 -11.52
C THR A 121 -12.91 -10.30 -10.35
N GLU A 122 -13.39 -11.46 -9.91
CA GLU A 122 -14.33 -11.58 -8.79
C GLU A 122 -13.61 -12.13 -7.56
N ILE A 123 -13.18 -11.23 -6.68
CA ILE A 123 -12.59 -11.60 -5.38
C ILE A 123 -13.71 -11.61 -4.35
N SER A 124 -13.89 -12.76 -3.67
CA SER A 124 -14.87 -12.86 -2.58
C SER A 124 -14.48 -11.88 -1.45
N GLU A 125 -15.47 -11.15 -0.92
CA GLU A 125 -15.22 -10.28 0.23
C GLU A 125 -14.78 -11.12 1.44
N ALA A 126 -13.62 -10.80 1.99
CA ALA A 126 -13.17 -11.42 3.23
C ALA A 126 -14.05 -10.97 4.41
N ASP A 127 -14.23 -11.84 5.38
CA ASP A 127 -14.89 -11.50 6.63
C ASP A 127 -14.13 -10.39 7.35
N LEU A 128 -14.81 -9.26 7.57
CA LEU A 128 -14.24 -8.16 8.32
C LEU A 128 -14.38 -8.43 9.83
N PRO A 129 -13.37 -8.08 10.65
CA PRO A 129 -13.42 -8.29 12.10
C PRO A 129 -14.33 -7.28 12.83
N TYR A 130 -15.25 -6.65 12.11
CA TYR A 130 -16.25 -5.69 12.61
C TYR A 130 -17.48 -5.68 11.70
N ASP A 131 -18.61 -5.30 12.26
CA ASP A 131 -19.88 -5.26 11.54
C ASP A 131 -20.05 -3.91 10.81
N VAL A 132 -19.90 -3.93 9.48
CA VAL A 132 -20.13 -2.75 8.62
C VAL A 132 -21.60 -2.39 8.45
N SER A 133 -22.54 -3.26 8.82
CA SER A 133 -23.96 -3.00 8.77
C SER A 133 -24.48 -2.26 9.99
N ALA A 134 -23.70 -2.19 11.07
CA ALA A 134 -24.06 -1.49 12.29
C ALA A 134 -24.28 0.01 12.07
N ASP A 135 -25.18 0.62 12.84
CA ASP A 135 -25.39 2.08 12.83
C ASP A 135 -24.12 2.86 13.18
N VAL A 136 -23.27 2.28 14.02
CA VAL A 136 -21.94 2.78 14.37
C VAL A 136 -20.96 1.61 14.32
N ILE A 137 -20.07 1.65 13.35
CA ILE A 137 -19.04 0.64 13.16
C ILE A 137 -18.00 0.78 14.28
N GLN A 138 -17.90 -0.22 15.15
CA GLN A 138 -16.95 -0.24 16.26
C GLN A 138 -15.62 -0.83 15.79
N ILE A 139 -14.56 -0.02 15.79
CA ILE A 139 -13.23 -0.46 15.36
C ILE A 139 -12.32 -0.66 16.57
N GLY A 140 -12.07 -1.93 16.89
CA GLY A 140 -11.12 -2.32 17.93
C GLY A 140 -9.66 -2.08 17.51
N PRO A 141 -8.73 -2.14 18.48
CA PRO A 141 -7.30 -1.97 18.21
C PRO A 141 -6.75 -2.91 17.15
N GLU A 142 -7.14 -4.17 17.21
CA GLU A 142 -6.70 -5.24 16.30
C GLU A 142 -7.21 -5.04 14.86
N ALA A 143 -8.42 -4.48 14.75
CA ALA A 143 -9.09 -4.26 13.47
C ALA A 143 -8.72 -2.94 12.79
N TYR A 144 -7.99 -2.04 13.48
CA TYR A 144 -7.76 -0.68 12.99
C TYR A 144 -7.00 -0.64 11.65
N GLY A 145 -5.97 -1.46 11.51
CA GLY A 145 -5.18 -1.52 10.27
C GLY A 145 -6.01 -2.04 9.09
N ILE A 146 -6.82 -3.07 9.32
CA ILE A 146 -7.74 -3.63 8.31
C ILE A 146 -8.75 -2.57 7.89
N TRP A 147 -9.41 -1.92 8.86
CA TRP A 147 -10.34 -0.84 8.58
C TRP A 147 -9.71 0.31 7.81
N TYR A 148 -8.50 0.71 8.18
CA TYR A 148 -7.79 1.81 7.52
C TYR A 148 -7.59 1.53 6.02
N ILE A 149 -7.15 0.33 5.67
CA ILE A 149 -6.92 -0.04 4.27
C ILE A 149 -8.23 -0.22 3.53
N ASP A 150 -9.17 -0.97 4.11
CA ASP A 150 -10.46 -1.26 3.49
C ASP A 150 -11.29 0.02 3.27
N CYS A 151 -11.25 0.97 4.21
CA CYS A 151 -11.93 2.25 4.09
C CYS A 151 -11.36 3.12 2.97
N MET A 152 -10.08 3.03 2.66
CA MET A 152 -9.49 3.71 1.50
C MET A 152 -9.88 3.04 0.19
N ASP A 153 -9.82 1.71 0.13
CA ASP A 153 -10.05 0.92 -1.08
C ASP A 153 -11.54 0.79 -1.45
N LYS A 154 -12.41 0.55 -0.48
CA LYS A 154 -13.84 0.25 -0.68
C LYS A 154 -14.74 1.44 -0.28
N GLN A 155 -14.63 2.55 -1.00
CA GLN A 155 -15.32 3.80 -0.67
C GLN A 155 -16.85 3.64 -0.51
N GLU A 156 -17.50 2.88 -1.40
CA GLU A 156 -18.95 2.69 -1.38
C GLU A 156 -19.44 1.95 -0.13
N ARG A 157 -18.56 1.13 0.49
CA ARG A 157 -18.86 0.40 1.73
C ARG A 157 -19.01 1.34 2.92
N TYR A 158 -18.21 2.43 2.96
CA TYR A 158 -18.08 3.29 4.15
C TYR A 158 -18.67 4.69 4.00
N LYS A 159 -18.93 5.15 2.79
CA LYS A 159 -19.46 6.50 2.55
C LYS A 159 -20.74 6.74 3.32
N GLY A 160 -20.75 7.80 4.13
CA GLY A 160 -21.90 8.16 4.98
C GLY A 160 -22.06 7.35 6.26
N LYS A 161 -21.28 6.27 6.46
CA LYS A 161 -21.28 5.46 7.69
C LYS A 161 -20.67 6.22 8.86
N VAL A 162 -21.04 5.81 10.07
CA VAL A 162 -20.45 6.32 11.30
C VAL A 162 -19.50 5.28 11.88
N VAL A 163 -18.29 5.71 12.21
CA VAL A 163 -17.26 4.87 12.84
C VAL A 163 -16.93 5.37 14.24
N GLU A 164 -16.60 4.45 15.13
CA GLU A 164 -16.11 4.78 16.47
C GLU A 164 -14.83 3.98 16.76
N PHE A 165 -13.77 4.68 17.17
CA PHE A 165 -12.48 4.08 17.50
C PHE A 165 -11.68 4.95 18.47
N THR A 166 -10.63 4.38 19.05
CA THR A 166 -9.65 5.12 19.86
C THR A 166 -8.37 5.30 19.06
N GLY A 167 -7.92 6.54 18.91
CA GLY A 167 -6.69 6.89 18.18
C GLY A 167 -5.85 7.93 18.89
N MET A 168 -4.59 8.00 18.53
CA MET A 168 -3.66 9.03 18.98
C MET A 168 -3.78 10.26 18.06
N VAL A 169 -3.78 11.44 18.63
CA VAL A 169 -3.88 12.71 17.89
C VAL A 169 -2.56 13.05 17.22
N LEU A 170 -2.60 13.31 15.92
CA LEU A 170 -1.54 13.96 15.18
C LEU A 170 -2.04 15.30 14.65
N LYS A 171 -1.26 16.38 14.87
CA LYS A 171 -1.55 17.72 14.34
C LYS A 171 -0.36 18.18 13.50
N SER A 172 -0.64 18.73 12.34
CA SER A 172 0.33 19.40 11.50
C SER A 172 0.17 20.92 11.64
N LYS A 173 1.27 21.66 11.56
CA LYS A 173 1.25 23.13 11.52
C LYS A 173 0.52 23.67 10.29
N ASN A 174 0.43 22.89 9.24
CA ASN A 174 -0.23 23.25 7.99
C ASN A 174 -1.74 22.98 8.01
N PHE A 175 -2.25 22.30 9.04
CA PHE A 175 -3.69 22.01 9.15
C PHE A 175 -4.47 23.23 9.66
N PRO A 176 -5.69 23.46 9.15
CA PRO A 176 -6.61 24.39 9.77
C PRO A 176 -6.87 24.03 11.24
N LYS A 177 -7.20 24.99 12.06
CA LYS A 177 -7.34 24.82 13.54
C LYS A 177 -8.40 23.79 13.95
N ASN A 178 -9.36 23.51 13.07
CA ASN A 178 -10.44 22.54 13.27
C ASN A 178 -10.15 21.15 12.66
N TYR A 179 -8.88 20.87 12.31
CA TYR A 179 -8.46 19.60 11.75
C TYR A 179 -7.39 18.93 12.62
N PHE A 180 -7.44 17.64 12.67
CA PHE A 180 -6.41 16.77 13.25
C PHE A 180 -6.49 15.38 12.58
N VAL A 181 -5.54 14.53 12.85
CA VAL A 181 -5.58 13.13 12.40
C VAL A 181 -5.60 12.24 13.64
N PRO A 182 -6.73 11.59 13.94
CA PRO A 182 -6.76 10.49 14.89
C PRO A 182 -6.24 9.23 14.21
N GLY A 183 -5.25 8.56 14.81
CA GLY A 183 -4.63 7.42 14.16
C GLY A 183 -3.87 6.51 15.11
N ARG A 184 -3.14 5.57 14.52
CA ARG A 184 -2.29 4.62 15.23
C ARG A 184 -0.96 4.44 14.53
N MET A 185 0.07 4.14 15.30
CA MET A 185 1.33 3.63 14.74
C MET A 185 1.11 2.20 14.28
N ALA A 186 1.52 1.90 13.07
CA ALA A 186 1.51 0.55 12.50
C ALA A 186 2.88 0.21 11.93
N MET A 187 3.24 -1.05 12.06
CA MET A 187 4.43 -1.62 11.45
C MET A 187 4.00 -2.37 10.20
N THR A 188 4.51 -1.94 9.04
CA THR A 188 4.15 -2.57 7.77
C THR A 188 5.00 -3.79 7.46
N CYS A 189 6.32 -3.69 7.46
CA CYS A 189 7.21 -4.81 7.17
C CYS A 189 8.25 -5.10 8.26
N CYS A 190 8.76 -4.10 8.98
CA CYS A 190 9.74 -4.28 10.07
C CYS A 190 9.68 -3.10 11.05
N GLU A 191 10.39 -3.22 12.20
CA GLU A 191 10.42 -2.16 13.23
C GLU A 191 10.92 -0.80 12.72
N ALA A 192 11.79 -0.80 11.71
CA ALA A 192 12.28 0.42 11.08
C ALA A 192 11.22 1.11 10.20
N ASP A 193 10.12 0.41 9.88
CA ASP A 193 9.07 0.85 8.98
C ASP A 193 7.76 1.14 9.73
N MET A 194 7.89 1.82 10.87
CA MET A 194 6.74 2.29 11.63
C MET A 194 6.15 3.53 10.98
N THR A 195 4.89 3.46 10.60
CA THR A 195 4.15 4.58 10.02
C THR A 195 2.91 4.93 10.83
N PHE A 196 2.50 6.18 10.75
CA PHE A 196 1.27 6.64 11.40
C PHE A 196 0.11 6.53 10.41
N LEU A 197 -0.83 5.63 10.70
CA LEU A 197 -2.05 5.45 9.93
C LEU A 197 -3.18 6.27 10.55
N GLY A 198 -3.83 7.11 9.75
CA GLY A 198 -4.97 7.90 10.21
C GLY A 198 -5.55 8.74 9.09
N TYR A 199 -6.83 9.04 9.21
CA TYR A 199 -7.54 9.91 8.29
C TYR A 199 -7.72 11.31 8.88
N VAL A 200 -7.73 12.31 8.02
CA VAL A 200 -8.02 13.67 8.44
C VAL A 200 -9.41 13.74 9.06
N CYS A 201 -9.51 14.39 10.20
CA CYS A 201 -10.74 14.55 10.96
C CYS A 201 -11.06 16.04 11.17
N LYS A 202 -12.27 16.43 10.81
CA LYS A 202 -12.84 17.76 11.08
C LYS A 202 -13.60 17.72 12.40
N ALA A 203 -13.16 18.52 13.39
CA ALA A 203 -13.81 18.63 14.69
C ALA A 203 -13.72 20.05 15.24
N ARG A 204 -14.79 20.54 15.89
CA ARG A 204 -14.78 21.86 16.53
C ARG A 204 -13.80 21.92 17.69
N GLU A 205 -13.65 20.81 18.39
CA GLU A 205 -12.80 20.62 19.56
C GLU A 205 -11.31 20.40 19.19
N ALA A 206 -10.97 20.20 17.93
CA ALA A 206 -9.61 19.94 17.47
C ALA A 206 -8.60 20.97 17.98
N LYS A 207 -9.01 22.25 18.14
CA LYS A 207 -8.18 23.32 18.68
C LYS A 207 -7.65 23.06 20.11
N ASN A 208 -8.40 22.29 20.89
CA ASN A 208 -8.10 21.99 22.30
C ASN A 208 -7.32 20.67 22.47
N LEU A 209 -7.15 19.89 21.40
CA LEU A 209 -6.44 18.62 21.44
C LEU A 209 -4.92 18.86 21.33
N GLU A 210 -4.14 18.01 21.99
CA GLU A 210 -2.69 18.00 21.91
C GLU A 210 -2.18 16.81 21.10
N THR A 211 -1.08 17.01 20.37
CA THR A 211 -0.43 15.90 19.64
C THR A 211 0.03 14.83 20.62
N ARG A 212 -0.17 13.56 20.25
CA ARG A 212 0.07 12.36 21.06
C ARG A 212 -0.95 12.09 22.17
N GLN A 213 -1.95 12.95 22.35
CA GLN A 213 -3.09 12.65 23.21
C GLN A 213 -3.92 11.49 22.62
N TRP A 214 -4.40 10.57 23.43
CA TRP A 214 -5.34 9.55 23.03
C TRP A 214 -6.77 10.06 23.16
N VAL A 215 -7.55 9.84 22.11
CA VAL A 215 -8.95 10.26 22.06
C VAL A 215 -9.82 9.15 21.51
N LYS A 216 -11.05 9.08 22.03
CA LYS A 216 -12.10 8.28 21.42
C LYS A 216 -12.83 9.16 20.43
N VAL A 217 -12.92 8.71 19.20
CA VAL A 217 -13.51 9.46 18.09
C VAL A 217 -14.75 8.72 17.60
N ARG A 218 -15.86 9.45 17.51
CA ARG A 218 -17.05 9.02 16.78
C ARG A 218 -17.25 9.99 15.64
N ALA A 219 -17.21 9.50 14.40
CA ALA A 219 -17.20 10.36 13.23
C ALA A 219 -17.95 9.73 12.06
N LYS A 220 -18.59 10.58 11.24
CA LYS A 220 -19.13 10.21 9.95
C LYS A 220 -18.02 10.22 8.92
N ILE A 221 -17.99 9.20 8.05
CA ILE A 221 -17.02 9.06 6.97
C ILE A 221 -17.61 9.68 5.71
N GLU A 222 -16.88 10.62 5.12
CA GLU A 222 -17.14 11.17 3.79
C GLU A 222 -15.88 11.03 2.94
N TYR A 223 -15.97 11.22 1.62
CA TYR A 223 -14.84 11.13 0.71
C TYR A 223 -14.66 12.44 -0.02
N GLU A 224 -13.48 13.03 0.11
CA GLU A 224 -13.12 14.33 -0.47
C GLU A 224 -11.72 14.30 -1.06
N GLU A 225 -11.46 15.22 -1.99
CA GLU A 225 -10.07 15.45 -2.42
C GLU A 225 -9.22 15.97 -1.26
N TRP A 226 -8.10 15.31 -1.02
CA TRP A 226 -7.14 15.69 0.00
C TRP A 226 -5.71 15.58 -0.52
N GLN A 227 -4.95 16.67 -0.39
CA GLN A 227 -3.62 16.77 -0.99
C GLN A 227 -2.67 15.66 -0.53
N ASP A 228 -2.69 15.30 0.77
CA ASP A 228 -1.81 14.28 1.32
C ASP A 228 -2.17 12.86 0.84
N TYR A 229 -3.40 12.64 0.35
CA TYR A 229 -3.81 11.37 -0.26
C TYR A 229 -3.44 11.29 -1.75
N GLY A 230 -3.15 12.42 -2.37
CA GLY A 230 -2.92 12.49 -3.82
C GLY A 230 -4.18 12.27 -4.66
N GLY A 231 -5.37 12.40 -4.06
CA GLY A 231 -6.67 12.21 -4.69
C GLY A 231 -7.81 12.21 -3.68
N VAL A 232 -8.91 11.54 -4.04
CA VAL A 232 -10.07 11.39 -3.18
C VAL A 232 -9.81 10.32 -2.11
N GLY A 233 -10.11 10.64 -0.86
CA GLY A 233 -9.95 9.70 0.25
C GLY A 233 -10.86 10.02 1.44
N PRO A 234 -10.87 9.17 2.49
CA PRO A 234 -11.73 9.33 3.66
C PRO A 234 -11.43 10.58 4.46
N VAL A 235 -12.47 11.34 4.75
CA VAL A 235 -12.48 12.49 5.66
C VAL A 235 -13.49 12.23 6.75
N LEU A 236 -13.04 12.30 8.00
CA LEU A 236 -13.86 12.06 9.17
C LEU A 236 -14.50 13.36 9.64
N TYR A 237 -15.78 13.33 9.90
CA TYR A 237 -16.54 14.44 10.49
C TYR A 237 -16.93 14.04 11.91
N ALA A 238 -16.18 14.55 12.90
CA ALA A 238 -16.44 14.22 14.30
C ALA A 238 -17.84 14.61 14.72
N GLN A 239 -18.50 13.67 15.40
CA GLN A 239 -19.80 13.88 16.06
C GLN A 239 -19.62 14.03 17.57
N SER A 240 -18.61 13.39 18.14
CA SER A 240 -18.18 13.51 19.53
C SER A 240 -16.74 12.99 19.69
#